data_1df1751cd488b687166d6d5a3c2ec7bb
#
_entry.id   1df1751cd488b687166d6d5a3c2ec7bb
#
_cell.length_a   1.000
_cell.length_b   1.000
_cell.length_c   1.000
_cell.angle_alpha   90.00
_cell.angle_beta   90.00
_cell.angle_gamma   90.00
#
_symmetry.space_group_name_H-M   'P 1'
#
loop_
_entity.id
_entity.type
_entity.pdbx_description
1 polymer ?
#
loop_
_entity_poly.entity_id
_entity_poly.type
_entity_poly.pdbx_seq_one_letter_code
_entity_poly.pdbx_strand_id
1 'polypeptide(L)'
;MKALSLFANVGVAETYLKECGVDVVVANELLEQRAEFYHHLYPSVHMFQGDITDRAVYEEVISAARREKVDFLIATPPCQGMSES
;
A
#
# COMPACT_ATOMS: atom_id res chain seq x y z
N MET A 1 -11.07 -11.15 0.13
CA MET A 1 -10.79 -10.10 -0.86
C MET A 1 -9.36 -9.61 -0.67
N LYS A 2 -8.59 -9.58 -1.73
CA LYS A 2 -7.20 -9.14 -1.69
C LYS A 2 -7.07 -7.72 -2.20
N ALA A 3 -6.26 -6.92 -1.52
CA ALA A 3 -6.16 -5.50 -1.82
C ALA A 3 -4.72 -5.04 -2.03
N LEU A 4 -4.58 -4.02 -2.88
CA LEU A 4 -3.35 -3.24 -3.04
C LEU A 4 -3.56 -1.91 -2.34
N SER A 5 -2.63 -1.55 -1.46
CA SER A 5 -2.71 -0.29 -0.72
C SER A 5 -1.63 0.67 -1.22
N LEU A 6 -2.04 1.77 -1.81
CA LEU A 6 -1.13 2.86 -2.20
C LEU A 6 -1.11 3.90 -1.10
N PHE A 7 0.04 4.53 -0.89
CA PHE A 7 0.23 5.49 0.19
C PHE A 7 -0.08 4.84 1.55
N ALA A 8 0.51 3.66 1.77
CA ALA A 8 0.14 2.82 2.90
C ALA A 8 0.36 3.47 4.27
N ASN A 9 1.28 4.42 4.35
CA ASN A 9 1.59 5.11 5.60
C ASN A 9 2.00 4.09 6.66
N VAL A 10 1.40 4.12 7.84
CA VAL A 10 1.75 3.19 8.92
C VAL A 10 0.75 2.03 9.07
N GLY A 11 -0.16 1.92 8.12
CA GLY A 11 -1.01 0.74 8.07
C GLY A 11 -2.23 0.74 8.98
N VAL A 12 -2.66 1.92 9.42
CA VAL A 12 -3.83 2.00 10.30
C VAL A 12 -5.08 1.48 9.61
N ALA A 13 -5.27 1.87 8.33
CA ALA A 13 -6.43 1.44 7.57
C ALA A 13 -6.44 -0.07 7.32
N GLU A 14 -5.27 -0.68 7.20
CA GLU A 14 -5.17 -2.11 6.92
C GLU A 14 -5.74 -2.96 8.04
N THR A 15 -5.50 -2.56 9.28
CA THR A 15 -6.05 -3.28 10.44
C THR A 15 -7.57 -3.26 10.41
N TYR A 16 -8.13 -2.08 10.09
CA TYR A 16 -9.57 -1.92 10.00
C TYR A 16 -10.17 -2.79 8.91
N LEU A 17 -9.52 -2.80 7.74
CA LEU A 17 -10.00 -3.56 6.61
C LEU A 17 -9.96 -5.05 6.84
N LYS A 18 -8.96 -5.52 7.57
CA LYS A 18 -8.86 -6.94 7.88
C LYS A 18 -10.08 -7.42 8.64
N GLU A 19 -10.60 -6.60 9.55
CA GLU A 19 -11.81 -6.94 10.28
C GLU A 19 -13.02 -7.04 9.37
N CYS A 20 -12.97 -6.36 8.22
CA CYS A 20 -14.05 -6.41 7.23
C CYS A 20 -13.84 -7.49 6.17
N GLY A 21 -12.84 -8.34 6.34
CA GLY A 21 -12.58 -9.42 5.40
C GLY A 21 -11.74 -9.01 4.19
N VAL A 22 -11.07 -7.88 4.26
CA VAL A 22 -10.19 -7.42 3.18
C VAL A 22 -8.74 -7.59 3.61
N ASP A 23 -7.97 -8.35 2.85
CA ASP A 23 -6.56 -8.59 3.11
C ASP A 23 -5.70 -7.75 2.19
N VAL A 24 -4.90 -6.86 2.76
CA VAL A 24 -3.90 -6.14 1.98
C VAL A 24 -2.73 -7.09 1.75
N VAL A 25 -2.40 -7.35 0.50
CA VAL A 25 -1.32 -8.27 0.14
C VAL A 25 -0.15 -7.57 -0.53
N VAL A 26 -0.39 -6.40 -1.12
CA VAL A 26 0.65 -5.59 -1.73
C VAL A 26 0.46 -4.15 -1.26
N ALA A 27 1.54 -3.47 -0.93
CA ALA A 27 1.47 -2.09 -0.47
C ALA A 27 2.62 -1.28 -1.05
N ASN A 28 2.39 0.02 -1.20
CA ASN A 28 3.41 0.96 -1.66
C ASN A 28 3.45 2.15 -0.70
N GLU A 29 4.64 2.59 -0.38
CA GLU A 29 4.84 3.76 0.48
C GLU A 29 6.06 4.52 -0.01
N LEU A 30 5.92 5.84 -0.14
CA LEU A 30 6.99 6.69 -0.63
C LEU A 30 8.15 6.81 0.36
N LEU A 31 7.85 6.99 1.63
CA LEU A 31 8.86 7.25 2.64
C LEU A 31 9.45 5.97 3.20
N GLU A 32 10.79 5.88 3.17
CA GLU A 32 11.49 4.68 3.58
C GLU A 32 11.19 4.31 5.03
N GLN A 33 11.16 5.28 5.92
CA GLN A 33 10.91 5.01 7.33
C GLN A 33 9.52 4.43 7.55
N ARG A 34 8.54 4.94 6.83
CA ARG A 34 7.17 4.43 6.95
C ARG A 34 7.03 3.05 6.35
N ALA A 35 7.73 2.81 5.24
CA ALA A 35 7.71 1.50 4.61
C ALA A 35 8.32 0.45 5.54
N GLU A 36 9.41 0.78 6.19
CA GLU A 36 10.05 -0.13 7.15
C GLU A 36 9.14 -0.44 8.32
N PHE A 37 8.50 0.60 8.87
CA PHE A 37 7.60 0.43 9.99
C PHE A 37 6.38 -0.41 9.59
N TYR A 38 5.83 -0.14 8.42
CA TYR A 38 4.72 -0.92 7.90
C TYR A 38 5.11 -2.39 7.74
N HIS A 39 6.27 -2.64 7.16
CA HIS A 39 6.74 -4.01 6.96
C HIS A 39 6.94 -4.74 8.28
N HIS A 40 7.37 -4.01 9.30
CA HIS A 40 7.52 -4.58 10.63
C HIS A 40 6.18 -5.01 11.21
N LEU A 41 5.15 -4.20 11.01
CA LEU A 41 3.80 -4.50 11.50
C LEU A 41 3.10 -5.59 10.69
N TYR A 42 3.35 -5.61 9.39
CA TYR A 42 2.66 -6.53 8.47
C TYR A 42 3.67 -7.25 7.59
N PRO A 43 4.44 -8.18 8.16
CA PRO A 43 5.54 -8.80 7.40
C PRO A 43 5.09 -9.68 6.24
N SER A 44 3.83 -10.09 6.21
CA SER A 44 3.32 -10.91 5.11
C SER A 44 2.89 -10.06 3.90
N VAL A 45 2.80 -8.75 4.04
CA VAL A 45 2.44 -7.87 2.94
C VAL A 45 3.69 -7.58 2.12
N HIS A 46 3.56 -7.64 0.79
CA HIS A 46 4.66 -7.27 -0.12
C HIS A 46 4.74 -5.75 -0.19
N MET A 47 5.70 -5.19 0.53
CA MET A 47 5.89 -3.75 0.60
C MET A 47 6.89 -3.29 -0.44
N PHE A 48 6.51 -2.31 -1.26
CA PHE A 48 7.38 -1.68 -2.23
C PHE A 48 7.57 -0.22 -1.83
N GLN A 49 8.79 0.14 -1.45
CA GLN A 49 9.11 1.50 -1.08
C GLN A 49 9.51 2.28 -2.32
N GLY A 50 8.96 3.47 -2.47
CA GLY A 50 9.31 4.34 -3.58
C GLY A 50 8.12 5.13 -4.07
N ASP A 51 8.40 6.04 -5.02
CA ASP A 51 7.39 6.91 -5.61
C ASP A 51 6.59 6.13 -6.66
N ILE A 52 5.30 6.03 -6.46
CA ILE A 52 4.44 5.27 -7.38
C ILE A 52 4.40 5.88 -8.79
N THR A 53 4.78 7.16 -8.92
CA THR A 53 4.88 7.80 -10.23
C THR A 53 6.17 7.43 -10.96
N ASP A 54 7.13 6.84 -10.25
CA ASP A 54 8.33 6.29 -10.86
C ASP A 54 7.93 5.01 -11.59
N ARG A 55 8.28 4.93 -12.88
CA ARG A 55 7.86 3.82 -13.71
C ARG A 55 8.33 2.47 -13.19
N ALA A 56 9.55 2.39 -12.70
CA ALA A 56 10.07 1.14 -12.17
C ALA A 56 9.28 0.66 -10.96
N VAL A 57 8.98 1.58 -10.04
CA VAL A 57 8.19 1.27 -8.86
C VAL A 57 6.78 0.85 -9.27
N TYR A 58 6.17 1.61 -10.17
CA TYR A 58 4.82 1.32 -10.64
C TYR A 58 4.74 -0.08 -11.23
N GLU A 59 5.70 -0.43 -12.09
CA GLU A 59 5.68 -1.74 -12.74
C GLU A 59 5.86 -2.88 -11.73
N GLU A 60 6.71 -2.69 -10.73
CA GLU A 60 6.89 -3.69 -9.69
C GLU A 60 5.61 -3.89 -8.88
N VAL A 61 4.97 -2.79 -8.50
CA VAL A 61 3.74 -2.85 -7.72
C VAL A 61 2.62 -3.52 -8.52
N ILE A 62 2.45 -3.12 -9.77
CA ILE A 62 1.39 -3.69 -10.61
C ILE A 62 1.65 -5.17 -10.88
N SER A 63 2.91 -5.55 -11.14
CA SER A 63 3.24 -6.95 -11.35
C SER A 63 2.92 -7.80 -10.13
N ALA A 64 3.26 -7.29 -8.95
CA ALA A 64 2.94 -8.01 -7.72
C ALA A 64 1.43 -8.11 -7.51
N ALA A 65 0.70 -7.03 -7.79
CA ALA A 65 -0.76 -7.04 -7.65
C ALA A 65 -1.41 -8.07 -8.57
N ARG A 66 -0.92 -8.18 -9.80
CA ARG A 66 -1.42 -9.18 -10.72
C ARG A 66 -1.10 -10.58 -10.27
N ARG A 67 0.11 -10.80 -9.78
CA ARG A 67 0.53 -12.11 -9.30
C ARG A 67 -0.31 -12.56 -8.12
N GLU A 68 -0.64 -11.62 -7.23
CA GLU A 68 -1.45 -11.91 -6.05
C GLU A 68 -2.95 -11.91 -6.32
N LYS A 69 -3.35 -11.59 -7.55
CA LYS A 69 -4.76 -11.53 -7.95
C LYS A 69 -5.55 -10.55 -7.10
N VAL A 70 -5.02 -9.34 -6.99
CA VAL A 70 -5.65 -8.26 -6.24
C VAL A 70 -6.95 -7.84 -6.95
N ASP A 71 -8.02 -7.71 -6.17
CA ASP A 71 -9.33 -7.30 -6.69
C ASP A 71 -9.83 -5.98 -6.09
N PHE A 72 -9.03 -5.33 -5.26
CA PHE A 72 -9.44 -4.09 -4.60
C PHE A 72 -8.25 -3.14 -4.47
N LEU A 73 -8.45 -1.87 -4.79
CA LEU A 73 -7.41 -0.85 -4.69
C LEU A 73 -7.78 0.17 -3.61
N ILE A 74 -6.86 0.41 -2.70
CA ILE A 74 -7.00 1.43 -1.68
C ILE A 74 -5.93 2.49 -1.92
N ALA A 75 -6.33 3.74 -2.03
CA ALA A 75 -5.40 4.84 -2.19
C ALA A 75 -5.77 5.94 -1.19
N THR A 76 -4.86 6.20 -0.25
CA THR A 76 -5.07 7.22 0.77
C THR A 76 -3.97 8.27 0.65
N PRO A 77 -4.15 9.26 -0.24
CA PRO A 77 -3.12 10.27 -0.47
C PRO A 77 -2.85 11.10 0.79
N PRO A 78 -1.67 11.73 0.86
CA PRO A 78 -1.31 12.55 2.02
C PRO A 78 -2.32 13.66 2.26
N CYS A 79 -2.62 13.90 3.53
CA CYS A 79 -3.63 14.87 3.90
C CYS A 79 -3.28 16.29 3.48
N GLN A 80 -2.02 16.67 3.55
CA GLN A 80 -1.63 18.03 3.19
C GLN A 80 -1.90 18.34 1.72
N GLY A 81 -1.88 17.33 0.86
CA GLY A 81 -2.22 17.53 -0.54
C GLY A 81 -3.69 17.79 -0.73
N MET A 82 -4.52 17.28 0.14
CA MET A 82 -5.96 17.41 0.03
C MET A 82 -6.46 18.73 0.61
N SER A 83 -5.77 19.24 1.60
CA SER A 83 -6.22 20.47 2.25
C SER A 83 -6.16 21.67 1.33
N GLU A 84 -5.43 21.57 0.25
CA GLU A 84 -5.33 22.64 -0.73
C GLU A 84 -6.56 22.77 -1.62
N SER A 85 -7.34 21.75 -1.69
CA SER A 85 -8.56 21.81 -2.48
C SER A 85 -9.66 22.49 -1.75
#